data_7fadd9d3859f5568faeadc9b735ee7fe
#
_entry.id   7fadd9d3859f5568faeadc9b735ee7fe
#
_cell.length_a   1.000
_cell.length_b   1.000
_cell.length_c   1.000
_cell.angle_alpha   90.00
_cell.angle_beta   90.00
_cell.angle_gamma   90.00
#
_symmetry.space_group_name_H-M   'P 1'
#
loop_
_entity.id
_entity.type
_entity.pdbx_description
1 polymer ?
#
loop_
_entity_poly.entity_id
_entity_poly.type
_entity_poly.pdbx_seq_one_letter_code
_entity_poly.pdbx_strand_id
1 'polypeptide(L)'
;MSYIFDTNMFMEDFDVNKYKGEKIYIPIPVLEELDRHNHSSDRTRSYKARNGLKAISRLALSNTIEYPIEADGRTLEILDGATNDNRIIAISKTIMFLDRESVLYTHDLNMYQKAVAIGVRAKHIDYSKAPIYKGYIEVVGTTDTINRFFDEIDT
;
A
#
# COMPACT_ATOMS: atom_id res chain seq x y z
N MET A 1 10.14 8.26 -9.88
CA MET A 1 9.77 7.92 -8.50
C MET A 1 9.46 6.45 -8.40
N SER A 2 9.85 5.84 -7.31
CA SER A 2 9.63 4.41 -7.11
C SER A 2 8.77 4.20 -5.87
N TYR A 3 7.86 3.23 -5.96
CA TYR A 3 6.89 2.98 -4.90
C TYR A 3 7.15 1.63 -4.27
N ILE A 4 7.15 1.58 -2.95
CA ILE A 4 7.16 0.34 -2.20
C ILE A 4 5.81 0.25 -1.54
N PHE A 5 5.05 -0.81 -1.77
CA PHE A 5 3.69 -0.90 -1.24
C PHE A 5 3.60 -1.91 -0.12
N ASP A 6 3.04 -1.46 1.01
CA ASP A 6 2.66 -2.34 2.10
C ASP A 6 1.43 -3.16 1.71
N THR A 7 1.20 -4.25 2.41
CA THR A 7 0.10 -5.17 2.12
C THR A 7 -1.25 -4.47 2.06
N ASN A 8 -1.51 -3.58 3.03
CA ASN A 8 -2.82 -2.95 3.11
C ASN A 8 -3.12 -2.03 1.94
N MET A 9 -2.10 -1.59 1.21
CA MET A 9 -2.33 -0.78 0.02
C MET A 9 -3.10 -1.59 -1.02
N PHE A 10 -2.87 -2.90 -1.08
CA PHE A 10 -3.55 -3.77 -2.03
C PHE A 10 -4.88 -4.30 -1.50
N MET A 11 -5.12 -4.18 -0.21
CA MET A 11 -6.34 -4.70 0.41
C MET A 11 -7.51 -3.71 0.29
N GLU A 12 -7.24 -2.47 -0.11
CA GLU A 12 -8.27 -1.42 -0.13
C GLU A 12 -8.31 -0.76 -1.51
N ASP A 13 -9.09 -1.32 -2.40
CA ASP A 13 -9.40 -0.72 -3.72
C ASP A 13 -8.21 -0.07 -4.43
N PHE A 14 -7.18 -0.85 -4.65
CA PHE A 14 -5.97 -0.34 -5.26
C PHE A 14 -6.22 0.12 -6.71
N ASP A 15 -5.88 1.37 -7.00
CA ASP A 15 -6.07 1.92 -8.34
C ASP A 15 -4.80 1.70 -9.17
N VAL A 16 -4.83 0.67 -10.00
CA VAL A 16 -3.70 0.31 -10.83
C VAL A 16 -3.30 1.44 -11.79
N ASN A 17 -4.29 2.14 -12.32
CA ASN A 17 -4.01 3.17 -13.32
C ASN A 17 -3.26 4.37 -12.75
N LYS A 18 -3.41 4.62 -11.47
CA LYS A 18 -2.74 5.72 -10.82
C LYS A 18 -1.22 5.60 -10.88
N TYR A 19 -0.72 4.38 -10.95
CA TYR A 19 0.72 4.14 -10.91
C TYR A 19 1.28 3.63 -12.23
N LYS A 20 0.53 3.76 -13.30
CA LYS A 20 0.93 3.24 -14.59
C LYS A 20 2.28 3.82 -15.02
N GLY A 21 3.17 2.95 -15.43
CA GLY A 21 4.50 3.37 -15.91
C GLY A 21 5.53 3.57 -14.82
N GLU A 22 5.14 3.54 -13.55
CA GLU A 22 6.08 3.76 -12.46
C GLU A 22 6.79 2.47 -12.06
N LYS A 23 7.92 2.61 -11.38
CA LYS A 23 8.65 1.47 -10.82
C LYS A 23 8.00 1.07 -9.50
N ILE A 24 7.71 -0.20 -9.35
CA ILE A 24 7.01 -0.72 -8.18
C ILE A 24 7.85 -1.79 -7.50
N TYR A 25 7.95 -1.70 -6.18
CA TYR A 25 8.56 -2.75 -5.37
C TYR A 25 7.48 -3.38 -4.50
N ILE A 26 7.36 -4.68 -4.59
CA ILE A 26 6.42 -5.42 -3.75
C ILE A 26 7.25 -6.43 -2.95
N PRO A 27 7.56 -6.11 -1.68
CA PRO A 27 8.36 -7.03 -0.86
C PRO A 27 7.69 -8.39 -0.77
N ILE A 28 8.51 -9.44 -0.77
CA ILE A 28 7.98 -10.80 -0.69
C ILE A 28 7.01 -11.00 0.48
N PRO A 29 7.27 -10.46 1.68
CA PRO A 29 6.30 -10.61 2.77
C PRO A 29 4.92 -10.08 2.44
N VAL A 30 4.80 -9.10 1.53
CA VAL A 30 3.50 -8.60 1.10
C VAL A 30 2.74 -9.69 0.37
N LEU A 31 3.42 -10.40 -0.55
CA LEU A 31 2.78 -11.49 -1.28
C LEU A 31 2.38 -12.62 -0.35
N GLU A 32 3.26 -12.93 0.61
CA GLU A 32 2.96 -13.98 1.58
C GLU A 32 1.74 -13.63 2.41
N GLU A 33 1.65 -12.39 2.81
CA GLU A 33 0.53 -11.93 3.62
C GLU A 33 -0.76 -11.90 2.82
N LEU A 34 -0.71 -11.46 1.58
CA LEU A 34 -1.89 -11.50 0.71
C LEU A 34 -2.35 -12.94 0.49
N ASP A 35 -1.41 -13.87 0.34
CA ASP A 35 -1.75 -15.26 0.17
C ASP A 35 -2.44 -15.82 1.42
N ARG A 36 -1.93 -15.49 2.60
CA ARG A 36 -2.56 -15.92 3.84
C ARG A 36 -3.98 -15.36 3.95
N HIS A 37 -4.15 -14.09 3.64
CA HIS A 37 -5.47 -13.48 3.71
C HIS A 37 -6.42 -14.08 2.68
N ASN A 38 -5.91 -14.44 1.51
CA ASN A 38 -6.73 -15.06 0.48
C ASN A 38 -7.31 -16.39 0.97
N HIS A 39 -6.60 -17.09 1.84
CA HIS A 39 -7.05 -18.36 2.41
C HIS A 39 -7.77 -18.20 3.74
N SER A 40 -8.08 -16.97 4.14
CA SER A 40 -8.76 -16.70 5.39
C SER A 40 -10.20 -17.18 5.33
N SER A 41 -10.74 -17.60 6.48
CA SER A 41 -12.16 -17.94 6.57
C SER A 41 -13.03 -16.68 6.60
N ASP A 42 -12.45 -15.53 6.85
CA ASP A 42 -13.15 -14.25 6.77
C ASP A 42 -13.33 -13.88 5.30
N ARG A 43 -14.56 -13.91 4.83
CA ARG A 43 -14.85 -13.72 3.40
C ARG A 43 -14.45 -12.35 2.89
N THR A 44 -14.64 -11.32 3.72
CA THR A 44 -14.28 -9.97 3.32
C THR A 44 -12.78 -9.86 3.14
N ARG A 45 -12.02 -10.40 4.09
CA ARG A 45 -10.56 -10.37 4.00
C ARG A 45 -10.07 -11.17 2.80
N SER A 46 -10.63 -12.34 2.58
CA SER A 46 -10.26 -13.19 1.47
C SER A 46 -10.56 -12.49 0.13
N TYR A 47 -11.70 -11.84 0.05
CA TYR A 47 -12.10 -11.12 -1.17
C TYR A 47 -11.15 -9.96 -1.45
N LYS A 48 -10.83 -9.19 -0.43
CA LYS A 48 -9.90 -8.05 -0.59
C LYS A 48 -8.52 -8.51 -1.03
N ALA A 49 -8.04 -9.59 -0.43
CA ALA A 49 -6.73 -10.13 -0.78
C ALA A 49 -6.70 -10.63 -2.22
N ARG A 50 -7.77 -11.29 -2.65
CA ARG A 50 -7.86 -11.79 -4.01
C ARG A 50 -7.84 -10.64 -5.01
N ASN A 51 -8.57 -9.57 -4.70
CA ASN A 51 -8.56 -8.40 -5.56
C ASN A 51 -7.20 -7.72 -5.57
N GLY A 52 -6.51 -7.72 -4.44
CA GLY A 52 -5.15 -7.19 -4.38
C GLY A 52 -4.19 -7.98 -5.25
N LEU A 53 -4.28 -9.30 -5.23
CA LEU A 53 -3.44 -10.14 -6.07
C LEU A 53 -3.75 -9.90 -7.55
N LYS A 54 -5.02 -9.70 -7.89
CA LYS A 54 -5.38 -9.36 -9.27
C LYS A 54 -4.81 -8.01 -9.68
N ALA A 55 -4.83 -7.04 -8.76
CA ALA A 55 -4.27 -5.73 -9.04
C ALA A 55 -2.78 -5.84 -9.34
N ILE A 56 -2.05 -6.67 -8.59
CA ILE A 56 -0.63 -6.88 -8.83
C ILE A 56 -0.42 -7.48 -10.23
N SER A 57 -1.25 -8.42 -10.63
CA SER A 57 -1.14 -9.00 -11.97
C SER A 57 -1.33 -7.94 -13.04
N ARG A 58 -2.23 -7.00 -12.82
CA ARG A 58 -2.45 -5.92 -13.77
C ARG A 58 -1.29 -4.93 -13.78
N LEU A 59 -0.74 -4.63 -12.61
CA LEU A 59 0.42 -3.75 -12.54
C LEU A 59 1.57 -4.31 -13.36
N ALA A 60 1.73 -5.62 -13.35
CA ALA A 60 2.83 -6.25 -14.08
C ALA A 60 2.75 -6.04 -15.58
N LEU A 61 1.59 -5.69 -16.09
CA LEU A 61 1.42 -5.48 -17.53
C LEU A 61 1.92 -4.10 -17.97
N SER A 62 1.96 -3.13 -17.08
CA SER A 62 2.30 -1.76 -17.46
C SER A 62 3.39 -1.14 -16.61
N ASN A 63 3.98 -1.89 -15.69
CA ASN A 63 4.98 -1.36 -14.76
C ASN A 63 6.16 -2.29 -14.66
N THR A 64 7.30 -1.72 -14.28
CA THR A 64 8.43 -2.55 -13.87
C THR A 64 8.23 -2.90 -12.42
N ILE A 65 8.16 -4.19 -12.10
CA ILE A 65 7.94 -4.64 -10.73
C ILE A 65 9.10 -5.49 -10.28
N GLU A 66 9.57 -5.24 -9.06
CA GLU A 66 10.55 -6.09 -8.41
C GLU A 66 9.96 -6.61 -7.10
N TYR A 67 10.36 -7.80 -6.72
CA TYR A 67 9.87 -8.48 -5.52
C TYR A 67 11.04 -8.72 -4.58
N PRO A 68 11.51 -7.68 -3.89
CA PRO A 68 12.70 -7.82 -3.05
C PRO A 68 12.42 -8.65 -1.82
N ILE A 69 13.45 -9.35 -1.36
CA ILE A 69 13.35 -10.19 -0.19
C ILE A 69 14.42 -9.86 0.85
N GLU A 70 15.47 -9.16 0.44
CA GLU A 70 16.57 -8.89 1.37
C GLU A 70 16.21 -7.80 2.35
N ALA A 71 16.27 -8.12 3.63
CA ALA A 71 15.96 -7.20 4.71
C ALA A 71 17.26 -6.73 5.35
N ASP A 72 17.31 -5.45 5.71
CA ASP A 72 18.44 -4.90 6.42
C ASP A 72 18.50 -5.51 7.82
N GLY A 73 19.57 -6.26 8.10
CA GLY A 73 19.68 -7.00 9.36
C GLY A 73 19.73 -6.08 10.58
N ARG A 74 20.35 -4.91 10.45
CA ARG A 74 20.43 -3.99 11.55
C ARG A 74 19.05 -3.41 11.89
N THR A 75 18.24 -3.16 10.87
CA THR A 75 16.87 -2.69 11.10
C THR A 75 16.07 -3.73 11.86
N LEU A 76 16.23 -5.00 11.50
CA LEU A 76 15.52 -6.07 12.20
C LEU A 76 15.98 -6.20 13.65
N GLU A 77 17.26 -5.90 13.94
CA GLU A 77 17.75 -5.94 15.31
C GLU A 77 17.16 -4.82 16.15
N ILE A 78 16.96 -3.65 15.54
CA ILE A 78 16.43 -2.51 16.26
C ILE A 78 14.94 -2.66 16.50
N LEU A 79 14.21 -3.18 15.51
CA LEU A 79 12.78 -3.41 15.64
C LEU A 79 12.54 -4.69 16.42
N ASP A 80 11.43 -4.72 17.14
CA ASP A 80 11.13 -5.85 18.01
C ASP A 80 10.55 -7.00 17.21
N GLY A 81 11.38 -7.95 16.88
CA GLY A 81 10.93 -9.18 16.24
C GLY A 81 10.88 -9.09 14.73
N ALA A 82 10.76 -10.24 14.10
CA ALA A 82 10.70 -10.35 12.65
C ALA A 82 9.25 -10.51 12.18
N THR A 83 8.38 -9.62 12.60
CA THR A 83 7.00 -9.60 12.13
C THR A 83 6.98 -9.18 10.67
N ASN A 84 5.88 -9.41 10.00
CA ASN A 84 5.78 -9.00 8.59
C ASN A 84 6.00 -7.51 8.43
N ASP A 85 5.42 -6.68 9.29
CA ASP A 85 5.62 -5.25 9.22
C ASP A 85 7.08 -4.89 9.35
N ASN A 86 7.76 -5.46 10.33
CA ASN A 86 9.17 -5.16 10.53
C ASN A 86 10.02 -5.64 9.36
N ARG A 87 9.66 -6.79 8.78
CA ARG A 87 10.37 -7.29 7.60
C ARG A 87 10.18 -6.36 6.40
N ILE A 88 8.97 -5.85 6.21
CA ILE A 88 8.71 -4.92 5.11
C ILE A 88 9.51 -3.64 5.31
N ILE A 89 9.58 -3.13 6.53
CA ILE A 89 10.38 -1.93 6.83
C ILE A 89 11.84 -2.20 6.55
N ALA A 90 12.36 -3.36 6.98
CA ALA A 90 13.76 -3.69 6.78
C ALA A 90 14.09 -3.89 5.30
N ILE A 91 13.18 -4.45 4.52
CA ILE A 91 13.36 -4.57 3.08
C ILE A 91 13.34 -3.18 2.44
N SER A 92 12.45 -2.31 2.90
CA SER A 92 12.40 -0.94 2.39
C SER A 92 13.70 -0.21 2.67
N LYS A 93 14.32 -0.47 3.83
CA LYS A 93 15.59 0.14 4.15
C LYS A 93 16.68 -0.30 3.16
N THR A 94 16.70 -1.58 2.81
CA THR A 94 17.63 -2.08 1.81
C THR A 94 17.37 -1.43 0.46
N ILE A 95 16.11 -1.30 0.06
CA ILE A 95 15.77 -0.69 -1.22
C ILE A 95 16.27 0.74 -1.28
N MET A 96 16.15 1.48 -0.18
CA MET A 96 16.59 2.88 -0.15
C MET A 96 18.05 3.06 -0.49
N PHE A 97 18.90 2.11 -0.13
CA PHE A 97 20.30 2.20 -0.45
C PHE A 97 20.55 2.03 -1.94
N LEU A 98 19.68 1.29 -2.61
CA LEU A 98 19.83 1.00 -4.03
C LEU A 98 19.03 1.96 -4.90
N ASP A 99 17.95 2.49 -4.38
CA ASP A 99 17.04 3.36 -5.12
C ASP A 99 16.65 4.53 -4.22
N ARG A 100 17.28 5.66 -4.43
CA ARG A 100 17.09 6.81 -3.55
C ARG A 100 15.74 7.49 -3.74
N GLU A 101 15.01 7.14 -4.79
CA GLU A 101 13.70 7.74 -5.03
C GLU A 101 12.58 6.86 -4.52
N SER A 102 12.90 5.76 -3.86
CA SER A 102 11.87 4.86 -3.36
C SER A 102 11.20 5.43 -2.12
N VAL A 103 9.90 5.19 -2.00
CA VAL A 103 9.10 5.63 -0.86
C VAL A 103 8.15 4.50 -0.49
N LEU A 104 8.07 4.19 0.79
CA LEU A 104 7.14 3.17 1.28
C LEU A 104 5.78 3.82 1.51
N TYR A 105 4.75 3.24 0.90
CA TYR A 105 3.38 3.71 1.04
C TYR A 105 2.58 2.72 1.88
N THR A 106 1.88 3.23 2.86
CA THR A 106 1.08 2.37 3.75
C THR A 106 -0.16 3.13 4.23
N HIS A 107 -1.22 2.37 4.51
CA HIS A 107 -2.42 2.92 5.16
C HIS A 107 -2.30 2.85 6.69
N ASP A 108 -1.30 2.13 7.20
CA ASP A 108 -1.15 1.88 8.63
C ASP A 108 -0.27 2.96 9.26
N LEU A 109 -0.88 3.80 10.09
CA LEU A 109 -0.15 4.89 10.72
C LEU A 109 0.99 4.39 11.60
N ASN A 110 0.78 3.25 12.27
CA ASN A 110 1.79 2.69 13.15
C ASN A 110 3.01 2.24 12.33
N MET A 111 2.76 1.58 11.22
CA MET A 111 3.79 1.16 10.28
C MET A 111 4.57 2.36 9.77
N TYR A 112 3.84 3.41 9.40
CA TYR A 112 4.44 4.64 8.91
C TYR A 112 5.38 5.24 9.95
N GLN A 113 4.93 5.33 11.20
CA GLN A 113 5.75 5.94 12.24
C GLN A 113 6.99 5.12 12.55
N LYS A 114 6.87 3.79 12.54
CA LYS A 114 8.04 2.95 12.73
C LYS A 114 9.04 3.12 11.59
N ALA A 115 8.54 3.19 10.37
CA ALA A 115 9.40 3.36 9.21
C ALA A 115 10.17 4.67 9.28
N VAL A 116 9.48 5.75 9.60
CA VAL A 116 10.12 7.06 9.72
C VAL A 116 11.16 7.05 10.84
N ALA A 117 10.83 6.42 11.97
CA ALA A 117 11.75 6.37 13.10
C ALA A 117 13.06 5.65 12.75
N ILE A 118 13.01 4.70 11.84
CA ILE A 118 14.18 3.95 11.41
C ILE A 118 14.91 4.67 10.27
N GLY A 119 14.32 5.73 9.73
CA GLY A 119 14.94 6.46 8.63
C GLY A 119 14.51 6.01 7.24
N VAL A 120 13.41 5.26 7.15
CA VAL A 120 12.85 4.87 5.87
C VAL A 120 11.93 5.97 5.37
N ARG A 121 12.10 6.39 4.12
CA ARG A 121 11.17 7.35 3.55
C ARG A 121 9.83 6.65 3.38
N ALA A 122 8.80 7.22 3.98
CA ALA A 122 7.49 6.60 3.96
C ALA A 122 6.42 7.67 3.82
N LYS A 123 5.28 7.27 3.28
CA LYS A 123 4.12 8.14 3.17
C LYS A 123 2.91 7.39 3.68
N HIS A 124 2.18 8.04 4.57
CA HIS A 124 0.95 7.49 5.08
C HIS A 124 -0.20 7.96 4.20
N ILE A 125 -0.93 7.00 3.66
CA ILE A 125 -2.12 7.28 2.87
C ILE A 125 -3.30 7.00 3.77
N ASP A 126 -4.02 8.05 4.15
CA ASP A 126 -5.14 7.90 5.06
C ASP A 126 -6.36 7.41 4.28
N TYR A 127 -6.64 6.12 4.42
CA TYR A 127 -7.73 5.51 3.69
C TYR A 127 -9.08 6.12 4.07
N SER A 128 -9.22 6.52 5.33
CA SER A 128 -10.49 7.06 5.78
C SER A 128 -10.80 8.42 5.15
N LYS A 129 -9.80 9.06 4.57
CA LYS A 129 -9.98 10.33 3.89
C LYS A 129 -10.07 10.19 2.39
N ALA A 130 -10.02 8.97 1.89
CA ALA A 130 -10.17 8.76 0.46
C ALA A 130 -11.59 9.10 0.07
N PRO A 131 -11.79 9.57 -1.16
CA PRO A 131 -13.13 9.90 -1.61
C PRO A 131 -14.03 8.68 -1.56
N ILE A 132 -15.21 8.88 -1.01
CA ILE A 132 -16.16 7.81 -0.94
C ILE A 132 -17.39 8.27 -1.70
N TYR A 133 -17.70 7.56 -2.77
CA TYR A 133 -18.83 7.91 -3.57
C TYR A 133 -19.99 7.09 -3.11
N LYS A 134 -20.96 7.77 -2.61
CA LYS A 134 -22.08 7.07 -2.03
C LYS A 134 -23.04 6.77 -3.08
N GLY A 135 -22.87 6.60 -4.08
CA GLY A 135 -23.87 6.25 -5.00
C GLY A 135 -24.98 7.20 -4.97
N TYR A 136 -24.99 8.09 -4.24
CA TYR A 136 -25.97 9.01 -4.23
C TYR A 136 -25.47 10.30 -3.93
N ILE A 137 -25.78 10.40 -4.05
CA ILE A 137 -25.27 11.32 -3.68
C ILE A 137 -25.82 12.00 -2.98
N GLU A 138 -25.90 12.06 -2.50
CA GLU A 138 -26.06 12.66 -2.04
C GLU A 138 -26.05 13.39 -1.83
N VAL A 139 -26.17 13.53 -1.99
CA VAL A 139 -25.93 14.28 -1.98
C VAL A 139 -26.00 14.95 -1.98
N VAL A 140 -26.16 15.24 -2.07
CA VAL A 140 -26.05 15.95 -2.26
C VAL A 140 -26.26 16.52 -2.30
N GLY A 141 -26.64 16.83 -2.27
CA GLY A 141 -26.51 17.55 -2.44
C GLY A 141 -26.52 17.93 -3.12
N THR A 142 -26.54 17.86 -3.39
CA THR A 142 -26.25 18.18 -4.19
C THR A 142 -25.57 17.91 -4.89
N THR A 143 -26.69 17.85 -5.55
CA THR A 143 -25.75 17.71 -6.45
C THR A 143 -24.72 18.57 -6.33
N ASP A 144 -25.02 19.66 -6.05
CA ASP A 144 -23.97 20.43 -5.77
C ASP A 144 -23.39 19.99 -4.57
N THR A 145 -24.15 19.46 -3.71
CA THR A 145 -23.61 18.91 -2.58
C THR A 145 -22.92 17.75 -2.98
N ILE A 146 -23.45 16.99 -3.84
CA ILE A 146 -22.75 15.90 -4.28
C ILE A 146 -21.72 16.36 -5.15
N ASN A 147 -21.96 17.27 -6.00
CA ASN A 147 -20.93 17.79 -6.77
C ASN A 147 -19.99 18.46 -5.96
N ARG A 148 -20.44 19.17 -5.02
CA ARG A 148 -19.57 19.79 -4.21
C ARG A 148 -18.96 18.84 -3.32
N PHE A 149 -19.72 17.88 -2.95
CA PHE A 149 -19.22 16.81 -2.21
C PHE A 149 -18.19 16.11 -3.04
N PHE A 150 -18.41 15.88 -4.28
CA PHE A 150 -17.39 15.30 -5.10
C PHE A 150 -16.27 16.25 -5.36
N ASP A 151 -16.53 17.48 -5.46
CA ASP A 151 -15.50 18.45 -5.61
C ASP A 151 -14.63 18.50 -4.41
N GLU A 152 -15.22 18.40 -3.25
CA GLU A 152 -14.45 18.40 -2.07
C GLU A 152 -13.73 17.13 -1.88
N ILE A 153 -14.35 16.06 -2.28
CA ILE A 153 -13.74 14.80 -2.18
C ILE A 153 -12.68 14.67 -3.20
N ASP A 154 -12.95 15.14 -4.36
CA ASP A 154 -12.02 15.06 -5.44
C ASP A 154 -10.88 15.96 -5.24
N THR A 155 -11.05 16.91 -4.48
CA THR A 155 -10.00 17.87 -4.25
C THR A 155 -9.31 17.56 -2.99
#